data_5f5b1d1d9612214ff4c89eb7540c526d
#
_entry.id   5f5b1d1d9612214ff4c89eb7540c526d
#
_cell.length_a   1.000
_cell.length_b   1.000
_cell.length_c   1.000
_cell.angle_alpha   90.00
_cell.angle_beta   90.00
_cell.angle_gamma   90.00
#
_symmetry.space_group_name_H-M   'P 1'
#
loop_
_entity.id
_entity.type
_entity.pdbx_description
1 polymer ?
#
loop_
_entity_poly.entity_id
_entity_poly.type
_entity_poly.pdbx_seq_one_letter_code
_entity_poly.pdbx_strand_id
1 'polypeptide(L)'
;MQWTEVSLQTTHEQADTIADILYSAGAQGVAMEDPLLINQLRASGTWELCDIPEQQNTEVVTVTAYYPDDEKLSERLEFISREVKAVEARIGQKCVFRNPLFRTLCEQDWANEWKQYFHVTHIGKHLVIKPSWEKYEAKADDLVIEIDPGMAFGTGTHHTTSMCMEYLEEIITPQAEVFDVGTGSGILSIAAAKLGAKSIVAVDIDANAVRIAKENIAGNGLSEVIAVKEGDLLHGTEGKADVIIANIIADIIIMLLPDVAQKLKADGKFLASGIIEEREDDIKQAAAASGLKVISTRHKGGWVAMLMALED
;
A
#
# COMPACT_ATOMS: atom_id res chain seq x y z
N MET A 1 18.64 16.68 -4.56
CA MET A 1 18.76 16.92 -6.02
C MET A 1 17.52 17.65 -6.44
N GLN A 2 17.61 18.62 -7.34
CA GLN A 2 16.39 19.29 -7.87
C GLN A 2 15.95 18.58 -9.13
N TRP A 3 14.64 18.46 -9.30
CA TRP A 3 14.02 17.84 -10.47
C TRP A 3 13.05 18.81 -11.11
N THR A 4 12.95 18.79 -12.43
CA THR A 4 11.96 19.52 -13.18
C THR A 4 10.92 18.55 -13.70
N GLU A 5 9.67 18.74 -13.27
CA GLU A 5 8.50 18.07 -13.82
C GLU A 5 8.14 18.73 -15.15
N VAL A 6 7.92 17.93 -16.15
CA VAL A 6 7.43 18.34 -17.47
C VAL A 6 6.12 17.64 -17.73
N SER A 7 5.02 18.39 -17.72
CA SER A 7 3.66 17.88 -17.91
C SER A 7 3.05 18.45 -19.19
N LEU A 8 2.51 17.58 -20.03
CA LEU A 8 1.89 17.89 -21.32
C LEU A 8 0.48 17.30 -21.36
N GLN A 9 -0.50 18.10 -21.82
CA GLN A 9 -1.87 17.64 -22.05
C GLN A 9 -2.08 17.35 -23.53
N THR A 10 -2.58 16.15 -23.85
CA THR A 10 -2.73 15.67 -25.23
C THR A 10 -4.01 14.85 -25.41
N THR A 11 -4.25 14.34 -26.61
CA THR A 11 -5.34 13.40 -26.91
C THR A 11 -4.90 11.96 -26.65
N HIS A 12 -5.86 11.04 -26.48
CA HIS A 12 -5.58 9.60 -26.35
C HIS A 12 -4.72 9.06 -27.49
N GLU A 13 -5.03 9.48 -28.75
CA GLU A 13 -4.31 9.03 -29.94
C GLU A 13 -2.83 9.44 -29.96
N GLN A 14 -2.48 10.52 -29.25
CA GLN A 14 -1.14 11.08 -29.25
C GLN A 14 -0.36 10.84 -27.95
N ALA A 15 -1.00 10.26 -26.95
CA ALA A 15 -0.39 10.06 -25.63
C ALA A 15 0.91 9.26 -25.71
N ASP A 16 0.91 8.13 -26.44
CA ASP A 16 2.11 7.31 -26.65
C ASP A 16 3.20 8.07 -27.39
N THR A 17 2.83 8.85 -28.42
CA THR A 17 3.79 9.66 -29.18
C THR A 17 4.45 10.72 -28.29
N ILE A 18 3.68 11.35 -27.41
CA ILE A 18 4.23 12.33 -26.46
C ILE A 18 5.13 11.63 -25.43
N ALA A 19 4.74 10.44 -24.96
CA ALA A 19 5.58 9.65 -24.05
C ALA A 19 6.93 9.28 -24.71
N ASP A 20 6.92 8.85 -25.96
CA ASP A 20 8.14 8.54 -26.73
C ASP A 20 9.08 9.75 -26.86
N ILE A 21 8.52 10.95 -27.05
CA ILE A 21 9.30 12.19 -27.07
C ILE A 21 9.96 12.43 -25.72
N LEU A 22 9.22 12.25 -24.61
CA LEU A 22 9.74 12.44 -23.27
C LEU A 22 10.84 11.41 -22.93
N TYR A 23 10.66 10.13 -23.31
CA TYR A 23 11.71 9.12 -23.18
C TYR A 23 12.94 9.46 -24.01
N SER A 24 12.75 9.91 -25.26
CA SER A 24 13.85 10.32 -26.14
C SER A 24 14.64 11.53 -25.62
N ALA A 25 13.99 12.37 -24.83
CA ALA A 25 14.63 13.47 -24.10
C ALA A 25 15.40 12.99 -22.85
N GLY A 26 15.38 11.68 -22.52
CA GLY A 26 16.14 11.09 -21.44
C GLY A 26 15.36 10.92 -20.13
N ALA A 27 14.02 10.86 -20.18
CA ALA A 27 13.22 10.49 -19.02
C ALA A 27 13.47 9.03 -18.64
N GLN A 28 13.60 8.75 -17.33
CA GLN A 28 13.73 7.39 -16.82
C GLN A 28 12.37 6.68 -16.66
N GLY A 29 11.28 7.47 -16.59
CA GLY A 29 9.92 7.01 -16.52
C GLY A 29 8.97 8.11 -16.98
N VAL A 30 7.81 7.71 -17.50
CA VAL A 30 6.73 8.61 -17.92
C VAL A 30 5.45 8.13 -17.25
N ALA A 31 4.76 9.03 -16.57
CA ALA A 31 3.44 8.81 -16.02
C ALA A 31 2.37 9.29 -17.02
N MET A 32 1.33 8.49 -17.22
CA MET A 32 0.16 8.87 -18.02
C MET A 32 -1.07 8.86 -17.13
N GLU A 33 -1.75 10.00 -17.07
CA GLU A 33 -3.06 10.13 -16.44
C GLU A 33 -4.11 10.19 -17.54
N ASP A 34 -4.79 9.06 -17.77
CA ASP A 34 -5.86 8.90 -18.73
C ASP A 34 -7.21 8.76 -18.00
N PRO A 35 -8.01 9.85 -17.94
CA PRO A 35 -9.30 9.84 -17.26
C PRO A 35 -10.30 8.82 -17.83
N LEU A 36 -10.24 8.55 -19.14
CA LEU A 36 -11.11 7.56 -19.79
C LEU A 36 -10.75 6.15 -19.34
N LEU A 37 -9.46 5.82 -19.32
CA LEU A 37 -8.97 4.52 -18.87
C LEU A 37 -9.29 4.32 -17.38
N ILE A 38 -9.10 5.34 -16.55
CA ILE A 38 -9.45 5.30 -15.12
C ILE A 38 -10.94 4.97 -14.95
N ASN A 39 -11.84 5.65 -15.68
CA ASN A 39 -13.27 5.39 -15.62
C ASN A 39 -13.64 4.00 -16.13
N GLN A 40 -12.98 3.49 -17.17
CA GLN A 40 -13.18 2.13 -17.70
C GLN A 40 -12.72 1.07 -16.69
N LEU A 41 -11.55 1.21 -16.11
CA LEU A 41 -11.02 0.30 -15.09
C LEU A 41 -11.91 0.31 -13.83
N ARG A 42 -12.39 1.48 -13.44
CA ARG A 42 -13.37 1.61 -12.35
C ARG A 42 -14.68 0.89 -12.66
N ALA A 43 -15.20 1.04 -13.88
CA ALA A 43 -16.43 0.37 -14.32
C ALA A 43 -16.26 -1.16 -14.45
N SER A 44 -15.04 -1.65 -14.71
CA SER A 44 -14.71 -3.07 -14.74
C SER A 44 -14.58 -3.72 -13.37
N GLY A 45 -14.69 -2.94 -12.27
CA GLY A 45 -14.57 -3.45 -10.91
C GLY A 45 -13.11 -3.68 -10.47
N THR A 46 -12.15 -3.08 -11.15
CA THR A 46 -10.74 -3.14 -10.72
C THR A 46 -10.58 -2.37 -9.41
N TRP A 47 -10.40 -3.09 -8.35
CA TRP A 47 -10.45 -2.67 -6.95
C TRP A 47 -9.49 -1.52 -6.57
N GLU A 48 -8.33 -1.44 -7.23
CA GLU A 48 -7.32 -0.41 -6.97
C GLU A 48 -7.80 1.01 -7.26
N LEU A 49 -8.87 1.15 -8.06
CA LEU A 49 -9.39 2.44 -8.53
C LEU A 49 -10.80 2.77 -8.01
N CYS A 50 -11.38 1.93 -7.14
CA CYS A 50 -12.74 2.14 -6.62
C CYS A 50 -12.90 3.43 -5.83
N ASP A 51 -11.84 3.90 -5.15
CA ASP A 51 -11.85 5.12 -4.34
C ASP A 51 -11.55 6.39 -5.15
N ILE A 52 -11.18 6.27 -6.41
CA ILE A 52 -10.94 7.41 -7.29
C ILE A 52 -12.29 7.94 -7.79
N PRO A 53 -12.63 9.23 -7.59
CA PRO A 53 -13.88 9.80 -8.08
C PRO A 53 -13.93 9.75 -9.61
N GLU A 54 -15.15 9.65 -10.15
CA GLU A 54 -15.37 9.65 -11.60
C GLU A 54 -14.76 10.89 -12.25
N GLN A 55 -13.92 10.66 -13.25
CA GLN A 55 -13.21 11.72 -13.96
C GLN A 55 -14.14 12.38 -15.00
N GLN A 56 -14.30 13.70 -14.92
CA GLN A 56 -15.26 14.44 -15.75
C GLN A 56 -14.70 14.80 -17.14
N ASN A 57 -13.37 15.03 -17.24
CA ASN A 57 -12.76 15.43 -18.51
C ASN A 57 -12.01 14.24 -19.13
N THR A 58 -12.75 13.42 -19.89
CA THR A 58 -12.25 12.18 -20.46
C THR A 58 -11.56 12.36 -21.83
N GLU A 59 -11.47 13.57 -22.37
CA GLU A 59 -10.90 13.80 -23.69
C GLU A 59 -9.40 14.14 -23.66
N VAL A 60 -8.87 14.44 -22.47
CA VAL A 60 -7.50 14.92 -22.30
C VAL A 60 -6.70 13.97 -21.44
N VAL A 61 -5.60 13.49 -22.00
CA VAL A 61 -4.58 12.69 -21.29
C VAL A 61 -3.45 13.62 -20.85
N THR A 62 -3.01 13.49 -19.60
CA THR A 62 -1.81 14.17 -19.10
C THR A 62 -0.63 13.22 -19.11
N VAL A 63 0.45 13.62 -19.76
CA VAL A 63 1.70 12.84 -19.84
C VAL A 63 2.79 13.62 -19.13
N THR A 64 3.37 13.03 -18.11
CA THR A 64 4.33 13.68 -17.18
C THR A 64 5.64 12.92 -17.12
N ALA A 65 6.75 13.64 -17.18
CA ALA A 65 8.09 13.09 -16.97
C ALA A 65 8.92 14.01 -16.06
N TYR A 66 9.94 13.43 -15.42
CA TYR A 66 10.82 14.11 -14.49
C TYR A 66 12.26 14.08 -14.98
N TYR A 67 12.92 15.24 -14.98
CA TYR A 67 14.30 15.41 -15.41
C TYR A 67 15.13 16.02 -14.28
N PRO A 68 16.37 15.55 -14.07
CA PRO A 68 17.25 16.21 -13.11
C PRO A 68 17.56 17.64 -13.59
N ASP A 69 17.60 18.57 -12.64
CA ASP A 69 17.99 19.97 -12.88
C ASP A 69 19.52 20.05 -12.98
N ASP A 70 20.01 19.64 -14.16
CA ASP A 70 21.42 19.59 -14.52
C ASP A 70 21.70 20.50 -15.75
N GLU A 71 22.96 20.59 -16.14
CA GLU A 71 23.40 21.41 -17.27
C GLU A 71 22.71 21.07 -18.61
N LYS A 72 22.10 19.87 -18.71
CA LYS A 72 21.40 19.39 -19.92
C LYS A 72 19.90 19.67 -19.92
N LEU A 73 19.36 20.20 -18.83
CA LEU A 73 17.92 20.43 -18.72
C LEU A 73 17.39 21.31 -19.86
N SER A 74 18.04 22.43 -20.11
CA SER A 74 17.62 23.36 -21.19
C SER A 74 17.61 22.70 -22.55
N GLU A 75 18.62 21.87 -22.87
CA GLU A 75 18.70 21.12 -24.12
C GLU A 75 17.55 20.11 -24.27
N ARG A 76 17.22 19.41 -23.17
CA ARG A 76 16.09 18.48 -23.12
C ARG A 76 14.75 19.18 -23.38
N LEU A 77 14.52 20.32 -22.73
CA LEU A 77 13.29 21.10 -22.90
C LEU A 77 13.14 21.67 -24.31
N GLU A 78 14.22 22.11 -24.92
CA GLU A 78 14.24 22.55 -26.31
C GLU A 78 13.97 21.39 -27.29
N PHE A 79 14.56 20.22 -27.05
CA PHE A 79 14.28 18.99 -27.77
C PHE A 79 12.79 18.64 -27.73
N ILE A 80 12.19 18.55 -26.52
CA ILE A 80 10.77 18.26 -26.33
C ILE A 80 9.90 19.25 -27.13
N SER A 81 10.17 20.55 -26.98
CA SER A 81 9.39 21.59 -27.66
C SER A 81 9.49 21.49 -29.20
N ARG A 82 10.67 21.15 -29.73
CA ARG A 82 10.90 20.97 -31.17
C ARG A 82 10.16 19.73 -31.69
N GLU A 83 10.29 18.59 -31.02
CA GLU A 83 9.66 17.34 -31.47
C GLU A 83 8.12 17.40 -31.38
N VAL A 84 7.56 18.01 -30.35
CA VAL A 84 6.11 18.23 -30.24
C VAL A 84 5.61 19.06 -31.44
N LYS A 85 6.30 20.18 -31.77
CA LYS A 85 5.96 21.00 -32.94
C LYS A 85 6.09 20.23 -34.26
N ALA A 86 7.08 19.35 -34.37
CA ALA A 86 7.25 18.52 -35.57
C ALA A 86 6.12 17.51 -35.75
N VAL A 87 5.64 16.92 -34.63
CA VAL A 87 4.45 16.04 -34.65
C VAL A 87 3.21 16.81 -35.04
N GLU A 88 2.95 17.97 -34.44
CA GLU A 88 1.81 18.85 -34.78
C GLU A 88 1.81 19.24 -36.26
N ALA A 89 2.98 19.61 -36.81
CA ALA A 89 3.12 19.94 -38.23
C ALA A 89 2.83 18.74 -39.16
N ARG A 90 3.22 17.53 -38.76
CA ARG A 90 3.00 16.29 -39.51
C ARG A 90 1.54 15.85 -39.54
N ILE A 91 0.83 15.98 -38.45
CA ILE A 91 -0.59 15.59 -38.34
C ILE A 91 -1.54 16.70 -38.81
N GLY A 92 -1.04 17.92 -39.03
CA GLY A 92 -1.83 19.06 -39.50
C GLY A 92 -2.79 19.66 -38.46
N GLN A 93 -2.62 19.31 -37.21
CA GLN A 93 -3.43 19.85 -36.10
C GLN A 93 -2.63 19.91 -34.79
N LYS A 94 -3.08 20.74 -33.85
CA LYS A 94 -2.46 20.85 -32.55
C LYS A 94 -2.80 19.60 -31.72
N CYS A 95 -1.76 18.91 -31.24
CA CYS A 95 -1.90 17.70 -30.44
C CYS A 95 -1.57 17.91 -28.95
N VAL A 96 -0.99 19.06 -28.61
CA VAL A 96 -0.71 19.44 -27.22
C VAL A 96 -1.58 20.63 -26.86
N PHE A 97 -2.49 20.46 -25.91
CA PHE A 97 -3.47 21.47 -25.51
C PHE A 97 -2.91 22.51 -24.56
N ARG A 98 -1.80 22.21 -23.89
CA ARG A 98 -1.14 23.11 -22.96
C ARG A 98 0.35 23.17 -23.27
N ASN A 99 0.93 24.37 -23.17
CA ASN A 99 2.39 24.48 -23.13
C ASN A 99 2.93 23.64 -21.99
N PRO A 100 4.13 23.03 -22.15
CA PRO A 100 4.74 22.28 -21.08
C PRO A 100 4.66 23.07 -19.76
N LEU A 101 4.07 22.46 -18.74
CA LEU A 101 4.08 23.03 -17.41
C LEU A 101 5.42 22.59 -16.79
N PHE A 102 6.27 23.55 -16.45
CA PHE A 102 7.53 23.30 -15.77
C PHE A 102 7.34 23.60 -14.30
N ARG A 103 7.54 22.61 -13.46
CA ARG A 103 7.53 22.77 -12.02
C ARG A 103 8.86 22.26 -11.48
N THR A 104 9.63 23.15 -10.87
CA THR A 104 10.84 22.70 -10.15
C THR A 104 10.39 22.06 -8.84
N LEU A 105 10.72 20.80 -8.67
CA LEU A 105 10.46 20.04 -7.46
C LEU A 105 11.77 19.86 -6.72
N CYS A 106 11.83 20.34 -5.50
CA CYS A 106 12.85 19.87 -4.58
C CYS A 106 12.46 18.48 -4.12
N GLU A 107 13.42 17.57 -4.02
CA GLU A 107 13.23 16.23 -3.46
C GLU A 107 12.50 16.28 -2.09
N GLN A 108 12.72 17.36 -1.35
CA GLN A 108 12.04 17.66 -0.09
C GLN A 108 10.57 18.09 -0.25
N ASP A 109 10.20 18.75 -1.34
CA ASP A 109 8.82 19.20 -1.58
C ASP A 109 7.96 18.01 -2.00
N TRP A 110 8.46 17.16 -2.88
CA TRP A 110 7.79 15.93 -3.26
C TRP A 110 7.66 14.97 -2.06
N ALA A 111 8.71 14.84 -1.27
CA ALA A 111 8.69 14.06 -0.03
C ALA A 111 7.70 14.59 1.02
N ASN A 112 7.19 15.81 0.88
CA ASN A 112 6.30 16.43 1.85
C ASN A 112 4.86 16.64 1.34
N GLU A 113 4.61 16.69 0.02
CA GLU A 113 3.26 16.89 -0.52
C GLU A 113 2.29 15.78 -0.10
N TRP A 114 2.74 14.53 -0.04
CA TRP A 114 1.91 13.42 0.40
C TRP A 114 1.59 13.45 1.90
N LYS A 115 2.41 14.13 2.74
CA LYS A 115 2.19 14.23 4.19
C LYS A 115 0.89 14.93 4.54
N GLN A 116 0.42 15.86 3.70
CA GLN A 116 -0.85 16.56 3.90
C GLN A 116 -2.09 15.67 3.79
N TYR A 117 -1.95 14.45 3.27
CA TYR A 117 -3.05 13.48 3.14
C TYR A 117 -3.09 12.47 4.30
N PHE A 118 -2.07 12.49 5.16
CA PHE A 118 -2.00 11.57 6.30
C PHE A 118 -2.22 12.33 7.60
N HIS A 119 -3.36 12.06 8.20
CA HIS A 119 -3.80 12.67 9.44
C HIS A 119 -3.95 11.63 10.54
N VAL A 120 -3.95 12.09 11.79
CA VAL A 120 -4.29 11.24 12.92
C VAL A 120 -5.63 10.55 12.67
N THR A 121 -5.60 9.22 12.69
CA THR A 121 -6.76 8.40 12.35
C THR A 121 -7.05 7.42 13.48
N HIS A 122 -8.29 7.42 13.97
CA HIS A 122 -8.77 6.45 14.95
C HIS A 122 -9.30 5.21 14.26
N ILE A 123 -8.89 4.03 14.73
CA ILE A 123 -9.35 2.74 14.25
C ILE A 123 -9.83 1.90 15.45
N GLY A 124 -11.02 1.29 15.30
CA GLY A 124 -11.62 0.54 16.38
C GLY A 124 -11.94 1.42 17.58
N LYS A 125 -11.62 0.96 18.78
CA LYS A 125 -11.94 1.62 20.04
C LYS A 125 -10.77 2.37 20.66
N HIS A 126 -9.57 1.83 20.52
CA HIS A 126 -8.38 2.29 21.24
C HIS A 126 -7.21 2.64 20.35
N LEU A 127 -7.13 2.07 19.13
CA LEU A 127 -5.99 2.26 18.26
C LEU A 127 -6.05 3.62 17.55
N VAL A 128 -4.93 4.34 17.61
CA VAL A 128 -4.77 5.65 16.95
C VAL A 128 -3.50 5.63 16.13
N ILE A 129 -3.63 5.82 14.81
CA ILE A 129 -2.48 5.96 13.91
C ILE A 129 -2.11 7.44 13.82
N LYS A 130 -0.86 7.73 14.02
CA LYS A 130 -0.32 9.08 14.01
C LYS A 130 0.97 9.14 13.20
N PRO A 131 1.06 9.99 12.15
CA PRO A 131 2.33 10.30 11.53
C PRO A 131 3.27 11.05 12.50
N SER A 132 4.60 10.90 12.33
CA SER A 132 5.58 11.52 13.23
C SER A 132 5.51 13.05 13.25
N TRP A 133 5.10 13.67 12.14
CA TRP A 133 5.00 15.12 11.98
C TRP A 133 3.71 15.74 12.55
N GLU A 134 2.71 14.94 12.92
CA GLU A 134 1.48 15.45 13.55
C GLU A 134 1.57 15.38 15.06
N LYS A 135 1.06 16.43 15.70
CA LYS A 135 0.88 16.48 17.16
C LYS A 135 -0.48 15.88 17.53
N TYR A 136 -0.47 14.98 18.47
CA TYR A 136 -1.68 14.38 19.00
C TYR A 136 -1.61 14.31 20.52
N GLU A 137 -2.64 14.79 21.18
CA GLU A 137 -2.83 14.67 22.64
C GLU A 137 -3.64 13.39 22.92
N ALA A 138 -2.95 12.33 23.28
CA ALA A 138 -3.55 11.02 23.52
C ALA A 138 -4.49 11.07 24.73
N LYS A 139 -5.66 10.45 24.61
CA LYS A 139 -6.56 10.17 25.73
C LYS A 139 -6.03 8.98 26.53
N ALA A 140 -6.60 8.78 27.74
CA ALA A 140 -6.11 7.73 28.66
C ALA A 140 -6.14 6.33 28.06
N ASP A 141 -7.09 6.03 27.17
CA ASP A 141 -7.30 4.71 26.59
C ASP A 141 -6.74 4.60 25.16
N ASP A 142 -6.08 5.63 24.64
CA ASP A 142 -5.55 5.61 23.29
C ASP A 142 -4.22 4.85 23.19
N LEU A 143 -4.18 3.88 22.33
CA LEU A 143 -2.99 3.13 21.95
C LEU A 143 -2.41 3.75 20.67
N VAL A 144 -1.52 4.72 20.84
CA VAL A 144 -0.98 5.48 19.71
C VAL A 144 0.10 4.68 19.01
N ILE A 145 -0.06 4.52 17.70
CA ILE A 145 0.88 3.94 16.76
C ILE A 145 1.48 5.07 15.93
N GLU A 146 2.75 5.37 16.16
CA GLU A 146 3.46 6.33 15.33
C GLU A 146 4.04 5.62 14.11
N ILE A 147 3.58 6.01 12.91
CA ILE A 147 4.02 5.41 11.67
C ILE A 147 4.09 6.46 10.57
N ASP A 148 5.23 6.50 9.89
CA ASP A 148 5.39 7.34 8.73
C ASP A 148 5.08 6.52 7.47
N PRO A 149 4.09 6.95 6.67
CA PRO A 149 3.82 6.33 5.39
C PRO A 149 5.08 6.43 4.53
N GLY A 150 5.69 5.29 4.27
CA GLY A 150 6.85 5.15 3.42
C GLY A 150 6.50 4.41 2.13
N MET A 151 7.52 3.89 1.44
CA MET A 151 7.34 3.07 0.24
C MET A 151 6.85 1.62 0.55
N ALA A 152 6.67 1.26 1.83
CA ALA A 152 6.10 -0.02 2.22
C ALA A 152 4.58 0.07 2.36
N PHE A 153 3.88 -1.01 1.97
CA PHE A 153 2.43 -1.12 2.14
C PHE A 153 2.05 -1.15 3.63
N GLY A 154 0.86 -0.62 3.96
CA GLY A 154 0.33 -0.62 5.32
C GLY A 154 0.50 0.72 6.03
N THR A 155 -0.15 1.77 5.52
CA THR A 155 -0.19 3.11 6.16
C THR A 155 -1.28 3.22 7.24
N GLY A 156 -2.09 2.16 7.39
CA GLY A 156 -3.16 2.08 8.38
C GLY A 156 -4.53 2.56 7.90
N THR A 157 -4.62 3.45 6.95
CA THR A 157 -5.90 4.00 6.46
C THR A 157 -6.62 3.10 5.47
N HIS A 158 -5.91 2.12 4.87
CA HIS A 158 -6.51 1.18 3.95
C HIS A 158 -7.55 0.28 4.64
N HIS A 159 -8.65 -0.05 3.94
CA HIS A 159 -9.75 -0.84 4.50
C HIS A 159 -9.30 -2.18 5.09
N THR A 160 -8.40 -2.90 4.42
CA THR A 160 -7.86 -4.19 4.90
C THR A 160 -7.12 -4.04 6.22
N THR A 161 -6.28 -3.02 6.35
CA THR A 161 -5.51 -2.74 7.56
C THR A 161 -6.43 -2.34 8.72
N SER A 162 -7.43 -1.48 8.44
CA SER A 162 -8.40 -1.06 9.48
C SER A 162 -9.21 -2.24 9.99
N MET A 163 -9.70 -3.13 9.12
CA MET A 163 -10.44 -4.33 9.54
C MET A 163 -9.56 -5.29 10.36
N CYS A 164 -8.28 -5.46 9.98
CA CYS A 164 -7.34 -6.25 10.76
C CYS A 164 -7.15 -5.66 12.18
N MET A 165 -6.95 -4.35 12.28
CA MET A 165 -6.78 -3.67 13.58
C MET A 165 -8.01 -3.80 14.46
N GLU A 166 -9.22 -3.66 13.90
CA GLU A 166 -10.47 -3.87 14.62
C GLU A 166 -10.60 -5.31 15.14
N TYR A 167 -10.17 -6.32 14.37
CA TYR A 167 -10.11 -7.70 14.84
C TYR A 167 -9.06 -7.90 15.91
N LEU A 168 -7.88 -7.28 15.78
CA LEU A 168 -6.83 -7.40 16.79
C LEU A 168 -7.26 -6.90 18.16
N GLU A 169 -8.06 -5.82 18.23
CA GLU A 169 -8.66 -5.36 19.50
C GLU A 169 -9.55 -6.41 20.18
N GLU A 170 -10.16 -7.31 19.39
CA GLU A 170 -11.05 -8.36 19.90
C GLU A 170 -10.32 -9.66 20.27
N ILE A 171 -9.23 -9.98 19.56
CA ILE A 171 -8.59 -11.29 19.66
C ILE A 171 -7.25 -11.30 20.38
N ILE A 172 -6.54 -10.16 20.47
CA ILE A 172 -5.28 -10.11 21.20
C ILE A 172 -5.56 -10.17 22.71
N THR A 173 -4.92 -11.13 23.35
CA THR A 173 -4.93 -11.26 24.80
C THR A 173 -3.55 -10.97 25.37
N PRO A 174 -3.46 -10.53 26.64
CA PRO A 174 -2.18 -10.45 27.32
C PRO A 174 -1.46 -11.80 27.27
N GLN A 175 -0.18 -11.78 26.92
CA GLN A 175 0.68 -12.97 26.75
C GLN A 175 0.51 -13.72 25.41
N ALA A 176 -0.31 -13.25 24.45
CA ALA A 176 -0.41 -13.86 23.13
C ALA A 176 0.95 -13.86 22.39
N GLU A 177 1.27 -14.98 21.78
CA GLU A 177 2.39 -15.13 20.83
C GLU A 177 1.82 -14.98 19.42
N VAL A 178 2.40 -14.06 18.62
CA VAL A 178 1.85 -13.64 17.33
C VAL A 178 2.86 -13.85 16.21
N PHE A 179 2.39 -14.35 15.06
CA PHE A 179 3.12 -14.30 13.81
C PHE A 179 2.41 -13.33 12.85
N ASP A 180 3.18 -12.42 12.25
CA ASP A 180 2.70 -11.44 11.27
C ASP A 180 3.40 -11.70 9.93
N VAL A 181 2.66 -12.21 8.96
CA VAL A 181 3.16 -12.69 7.67
C VAL A 181 2.88 -11.67 6.58
N GLY A 182 3.93 -11.21 5.90
CA GLY A 182 3.86 -10.07 4.99
C GLY A 182 3.65 -8.79 5.79
N THR A 183 4.53 -8.54 6.76
CA THR A 183 4.37 -7.47 7.75
C THR A 183 4.40 -6.06 7.15
N GLY A 184 5.00 -5.88 5.97
CA GLY A 184 5.09 -4.59 5.29
C GLY A 184 5.72 -3.51 6.15
N SER A 185 4.94 -2.50 6.52
CA SER A 185 5.38 -1.40 7.41
C SER A 185 5.55 -1.81 8.88
N GLY A 186 5.10 -3.00 9.26
CA GLY A 186 5.08 -3.48 10.65
C GLY A 186 3.85 -3.03 11.46
N ILE A 187 2.89 -2.36 10.84
CA ILE A 187 1.77 -1.70 11.55
C ILE A 187 0.90 -2.68 12.33
N LEU A 188 0.60 -3.86 11.79
CA LEU A 188 -0.23 -4.86 12.48
C LEU A 188 0.53 -5.50 13.65
N SER A 189 1.83 -5.73 13.50
CA SER A 189 2.72 -6.13 14.58
C SER A 189 2.75 -5.09 15.69
N ILE A 190 2.88 -3.81 15.38
CA ILE A 190 2.87 -2.71 16.36
C ILE A 190 1.53 -2.66 17.06
N ALA A 191 0.41 -2.77 16.31
CA ALA A 191 -0.94 -2.81 16.89
C ALA A 191 -1.08 -3.97 17.88
N ALA A 192 -0.69 -5.19 17.50
CA ALA A 192 -0.74 -6.36 18.37
C ALA A 192 0.10 -6.19 19.64
N ALA A 193 1.29 -5.60 19.56
CA ALA A 193 2.14 -5.33 20.72
C ALA A 193 1.52 -4.27 21.65
N LYS A 194 0.96 -3.19 21.10
CA LYS A 194 0.25 -2.15 21.88
C LYS A 194 -0.98 -2.71 22.60
N LEU A 195 -1.65 -3.70 22.01
CA LEU A 195 -2.78 -4.41 22.61
C LEU A 195 -2.36 -5.46 23.65
N GLY A 196 -1.05 -5.66 23.88
CA GLY A 196 -0.52 -6.48 24.96
C GLY A 196 0.00 -7.85 24.56
N ALA A 197 0.23 -8.12 23.26
CA ALA A 197 0.90 -9.33 22.83
C ALA A 197 2.29 -9.45 23.49
N LYS A 198 2.66 -10.66 23.90
CA LYS A 198 3.91 -10.94 24.62
C LYS A 198 5.13 -10.94 23.72
N SER A 199 4.99 -11.56 22.57
CA SER A 199 6.05 -11.69 21.58
C SER A 199 5.47 -11.80 20.18
N ILE A 200 6.14 -11.15 19.23
CA ILE A 200 5.70 -11.12 17.84
C ILE A 200 6.88 -11.46 16.95
N VAL A 201 6.66 -12.38 16.02
CA VAL A 201 7.58 -12.64 14.91
C VAL A 201 6.94 -12.11 13.64
N ALA A 202 7.50 -11.04 13.12
CA ALA A 202 7.09 -10.41 11.88
C ALA A 202 7.99 -10.85 10.73
N VAL A 203 7.41 -11.29 9.63
CA VAL A 203 8.15 -11.83 8.48
C VAL A 203 7.72 -11.10 7.21
N ASP A 204 8.68 -10.75 6.37
CA ASP A 204 8.44 -10.25 5.01
C ASP A 204 9.51 -10.78 4.06
N ILE A 205 9.14 -11.01 2.80
CA ILE A 205 10.05 -11.46 1.76
C ILE A 205 10.89 -10.31 1.20
N ASP A 206 10.37 -9.06 1.31
CA ASP A 206 11.04 -7.86 0.82
C ASP A 206 11.98 -7.29 1.90
N ALA A 207 13.28 -7.32 1.64
CA ALA A 207 14.30 -6.74 2.51
C ALA A 207 14.05 -5.25 2.83
N ASN A 208 13.42 -4.49 1.91
CA ASN A 208 13.07 -3.10 2.15
C ASN A 208 11.91 -2.96 3.15
N ALA A 209 10.88 -3.81 3.03
CA ALA A 209 9.79 -3.88 4.01
C ALA A 209 10.33 -4.25 5.40
N VAL A 210 11.22 -5.24 5.48
CA VAL A 210 11.90 -5.64 6.74
C VAL A 210 12.65 -4.46 7.38
N ARG A 211 13.36 -3.65 6.59
CA ARG A 211 14.07 -2.46 7.09
C ARG A 211 13.08 -1.43 7.64
N ILE A 212 12.03 -1.11 6.87
CA ILE A 212 11.01 -0.13 7.26
C ILE A 212 10.25 -0.59 8.52
N ALA A 213 9.85 -1.86 8.58
CA ALA A 213 9.21 -2.41 9.78
C ALA A 213 10.08 -2.26 11.02
N LYS A 214 11.40 -2.54 10.92
CA LYS A 214 12.34 -2.35 12.03
C LYS A 214 12.42 -0.90 12.49
N GLU A 215 12.46 0.04 11.55
CA GLU A 215 12.49 1.48 11.85
C GLU A 215 11.21 1.93 12.57
N ASN A 216 10.04 1.53 12.08
CA ASN A 216 8.75 1.85 12.69
C ASN A 216 8.59 1.22 14.08
N ILE A 217 8.99 -0.03 14.24
CA ILE A 217 8.95 -0.76 15.51
C ILE A 217 9.87 -0.09 16.54
N ALA A 218 11.07 0.30 16.14
CA ALA A 218 12.01 1.02 16.98
C ALA A 218 11.47 2.40 17.39
N GLY A 219 10.85 3.14 16.44
CA GLY A 219 10.18 4.41 16.71
C GLY A 219 9.05 4.31 17.73
N ASN A 220 8.37 3.16 17.79
CA ASN A 220 7.34 2.87 18.79
C ASN A 220 7.88 2.26 20.11
N GLY A 221 9.19 2.05 20.25
CA GLY A 221 9.81 1.48 21.43
C GLY A 221 9.50 -0.02 21.66
N LEU A 222 9.24 -0.78 20.58
CA LEU A 222 8.74 -2.16 20.65
C LEU A 222 9.76 -3.23 20.17
N SER A 223 11.03 -2.87 20.01
CA SER A 223 12.07 -3.78 19.50
C SER A 223 12.33 -5.01 20.39
N GLU A 224 12.00 -4.95 21.68
CA GLU A 224 12.13 -6.09 22.60
C GLU A 224 10.95 -7.07 22.49
N VAL A 225 9.81 -6.64 21.92
CA VAL A 225 8.59 -7.43 21.79
C VAL A 225 8.42 -8.01 20.40
N ILE A 226 8.92 -7.29 19.37
CA ILE A 226 8.72 -7.61 17.97
C ILE A 226 10.06 -7.94 17.32
N ALA A 227 10.22 -9.18 16.86
CA ALA A 227 11.37 -9.62 16.06
C ALA A 227 10.99 -9.62 14.57
N VAL A 228 11.68 -8.81 13.76
CA VAL A 228 11.46 -8.75 12.29
C VAL A 228 12.53 -9.55 11.57
N LYS A 229 12.10 -10.47 10.70
CA LYS A 229 12.95 -11.35 9.90
C LYS A 229 12.60 -11.24 8.41
N GLU A 230 13.62 -11.31 7.56
CA GLU A 230 13.43 -11.61 6.16
C GLU A 230 13.12 -13.10 6.01
N GLY A 231 12.08 -13.45 5.27
CA GLY A 231 11.66 -14.83 5.11
C GLY A 231 10.43 -14.99 4.23
N ASP A 232 10.22 -16.22 3.78
CA ASP A 232 9.10 -16.60 2.94
C ASP A 232 7.99 -17.22 3.80
N LEU A 233 6.88 -16.49 3.95
CA LEU A 233 5.69 -16.89 4.70
C LEU A 233 6.05 -17.32 6.15
N LEU A 234 5.58 -18.51 6.57
CA LEU A 234 5.88 -19.10 7.88
C LEU A 234 7.14 -19.97 7.89
N HIS A 235 7.85 -20.07 6.77
CA HIS A 235 9.11 -20.82 6.70
C HIS A 235 10.16 -20.13 7.60
N GLY A 236 10.79 -20.91 8.46
CA GLY A 236 11.78 -20.39 9.43
C GLY A 236 11.19 -19.74 10.70
N THR A 237 9.88 -19.72 10.86
CA THR A 237 9.28 -19.42 12.18
C THR A 237 9.35 -20.67 13.06
N GLU A 238 9.63 -20.47 14.35
CA GLU A 238 9.71 -21.56 15.33
C GLU A 238 8.47 -21.58 16.23
N GLY A 239 8.04 -22.76 16.64
CA GLY A 239 6.92 -22.94 17.56
C GLY A 239 5.54 -22.75 16.91
N LYS A 240 4.56 -22.43 17.76
CA LYS A 240 3.16 -22.16 17.39
C LYS A 240 2.70 -20.83 17.97
N ALA A 241 1.81 -20.16 17.27
CA ALA A 241 1.25 -18.87 17.69
C ALA A 241 -0.19 -18.98 18.20
N ASP A 242 -0.55 -18.05 19.08
CA ASP A 242 -1.94 -17.83 19.49
C ASP A 242 -2.71 -17.08 18.41
N VAL A 243 -2.02 -16.16 17.71
CA VAL A 243 -2.59 -15.42 16.58
C VAL A 243 -1.60 -15.41 15.42
N ILE A 244 -2.08 -15.75 14.23
CA ILE A 244 -1.36 -15.55 12.97
C ILE A 244 -2.11 -14.48 12.18
N ILE A 245 -1.39 -13.52 11.64
CA ILE A 245 -1.94 -12.41 10.84
C ILE A 245 -1.33 -12.50 9.43
N ALA A 246 -2.16 -12.31 8.40
CA ALA A 246 -1.71 -12.15 7.03
C ALA A 246 -2.62 -11.14 6.29
N ASN A 247 -2.09 -9.95 5.99
CA ASN A 247 -2.78 -8.96 5.17
C ASN A 247 -2.08 -8.86 3.81
N ILE A 248 -2.30 -9.88 2.99
CA ILE A 248 -1.64 -10.12 1.70
C ILE A 248 -2.65 -10.60 0.66
N ILE A 249 -2.23 -10.74 -0.60
CA ILE A 249 -3.13 -11.14 -1.70
C ILE A 249 -3.67 -12.57 -1.52
N ALA A 250 -4.88 -12.82 -2.02
CA ALA A 250 -5.62 -14.07 -1.85
C ALA A 250 -4.85 -15.33 -2.28
N ASP A 251 -4.13 -15.30 -3.40
CA ASP A 251 -3.36 -16.45 -3.88
C ASP A 251 -2.27 -16.88 -2.89
N ILE A 252 -1.61 -15.92 -2.26
CA ILE A 252 -0.58 -16.20 -1.27
C ILE A 252 -1.21 -16.69 0.04
N ILE A 253 -2.39 -16.16 0.41
CA ILE A 253 -3.15 -16.68 1.56
C ILE A 253 -3.49 -18.17 1.35
N ILE A 254 -3.99 -18.54 0.17
CA ILE A 254 -4.32 -19.94 -0.16
C ILE A 254 -3.09 -20.84 0.01
N MET A 255 -1.93 -20.40 -0.46
CA MET A 255 -0.67 -21.15 -0.29
C MET A 255 -0.24 -21.27 1.18
N LEU A 256 -0.55 -20.27 2.00
CA LEU A 256 -0.17 -20.20 3.42
C LEU A 256 -1.04 -21.09 4.32
N LEU A 257 -2.32 -21.35 3.98
CA LEU A 257 -3.29 -22.03 4.85
C LEU A 257 -2.81 -23.36 5.43
N PRO A 258 -2.15 -24.27 4.68
CA PRO A 258 -1.64 -25.52 5.24
C PRO A 258 -0.60 -25.31 6.36
N ASP A 259 0.25 -24.30 6.23
CA ASP A 259 1.26 -23.97 7.24
C ASP A 259 0.61 -23.30 8.46
N VAL A 260 -0.41 -22.48 8.25
CA VAL A 260 -1.22 -21.89 9.33
C VAL A 260 -1.79 -22.99 10.20
N ALA A 261 -2.41 -24.02 9.62
CA ALA A 261 -3.00 -25.13 10.39
C ALA A 261 -1.96 -25.87 11.25
N GLN A 262 -0.71 -25.94 10.82
CA GLN A 262 0.37 -26.57 11.57
C GLN A 262 0.95 -25.66 12.66
N LYS A 263 1.01 -24.36 12.41
CA LYS A 263 1.65 -23.35 13.27
C LYS A 263 0.69 -22.67 14.26
N LEU A 264 -0.61 -22.89 14.11
CA LEU A 264 -1.61 -22.35 15.02
C LEU A 264 -1.73 -23.24 16.27
N LYS A 265 -1.86 -22.63 17.46
CA LYS A 265 -2.22 -23.36 18.68
C LYS A 265 -3.69 -23.83 18.61
N ALA A 266 -4.09 -24.78 19.46
CA ALA A 266 -5.43 -25.37 19.41
C ALA A 266 -6.56 -24.31 19.48
N ASP A 267 -6.44 -23.32 20.39
CA ASP A 267 -7.41 -22.23 20.53
C ASP A 267 -7.02 -20.99 19.71
N GLY A 268 -6.00 -21.10 18.89
CA GLY A 268 -5.43 -19.99 18.12
C GLY A 268 -6.37 -19.46 17.03
N LYS A 269 -6.07 -18.26 16.58
CA LYS A 269 -6.83 -17.55 15.55
C LYS A 269 -5.93 -17.16 14.37
N PHE A 270 -6.43 -17.37 13.17
CA PHE A 270 -5.82 -16.85 11.96
C PHE A 270 -6.66 -15.68 11.41
N LEU A 271 -6.04 -14.53 11.30
CA LEU A 271 -6.63 -13.33 10.72
C LEU A 271 -6.05 -13.10 9.33
N ALA A 272 -6.87 -13.29 8.31
CA ALA A 272 -6.53 -13.08 6.91
C ALA A 272 -7.24 -11.85 6.36
N SER A 273 -6.56 -10.99 5.61
CA SER A 273 -7.10 -9.86 4.86
C SER A 273 -6.25 -9.54 3.62
N GLY A 274 -6.59 -8.49 2.87
CA GLY A 274 -6.03 -8.28 1.53
C GLY A 274 -6.75 -9.08 0.45
N ILE A 275 -7.96 -9.52 0.76
CA ILE A 275 -8.82 -10.37 -0.07
C ILE A 275 -9.88 -9.47 -0.70
N ILE A 276 -10.01 -9.49 -2.02
CA ILE A 276 -11.15 -8.88 -2.71
C ILE A 276 -12.40 -9.76 -2.57
N GLU A 277 -13.60 -9.15 -2.58
CA GLU A 277 -14.86 -9.87 -2.37
C GLU A 277 -15.06 -11.04 -3.33
N GLU A 278 -14.61 -10.92 -4.57
CA GLU A 278 -14.70 -11.97 -5.59
C GLU A 278 -13.90 -13.23 -5.26
N ARG A 279 -12.89 -13.13 -4.38
CA ARG A 279 -12.02 -14.23 -3.97
C ARG A 279 -12.41 -14.83 -2.60
N GLU A 280 -13.49 -14.34 -2.00
CA GLU A 280 -13.94 -14.78 -0.67
C GLU A 280 -14.22 -16.28 -0.62
N ASP A 281 -14.94 -16.80 -1.58
CA ASP A 281 -15.33 -18.22 -1.62
C ASP A 281 -14.11 -19.13 -1.88
N ASP A 282 -13.13 -18.68 -2.66
CA ASP A 282 -11.89 -19.43 -2.87
C ASP A 282 -11.13 -19.62 -1.55
N ILE A 283 -11.05 -18.55 -0.76
CA ILE A 283 -10.39 -18.62 0.57
C ILE A 283 -11.15 -19.55 1.52
N LYS A 284 -12.49 -19.48 1.56
CA LYS A 284 -13.31 -20.37 2.40
C LYS A 284 -13.10 -21.84 2.05
N GLN A 285 -13.10 -22.17 0.75
CA GLN A 285 -12.88 -23.52 0.29
C GLN A 285 -11.48 -24.03 0.62
N ALA A 286 -10.46 -23.22 0.40
CA ALA A 286 -9.08 -23.57 0.71
C ALA A 286 -8.85 -23.70 2.21
N ALA A 287 -9.47 -22.84 3.03
CA ALA A 287 -9.43 -22.94 4.50
C ALA A 287 -10.00 -24.26 5.00
N ALA A 288 -11.22 -24.63 4.54
CA ALA A 288 -11.84 -25.90 4.89
C ALA A 288 -10.96 -27.10 4.47
N ALA A 289 -10.39 -27.06 3.25
CA ALA A 289 -9.47 -28.10 2.78
C ALA A 289 -8.19 -28.21 3.63
N SER A 290 -7.82 -27.15 4.35
CA SER A 290 -6.63 -27.08 5.22
C SER A 290 -6.96 -27.36 6.71
N GLY A 291 -8.23 -27.73 7.04
CA GLY A 291 -8.66 -27.96 8.42
C GLY A 291 -8.88 -26.69 9.24
N LEU A 292 -9.23 -25.61 8.58
CA LEU A 292 -9.55 -24.32 9.17
C LEU A 292 -11.03 -23.99 8.93
N LYS A 293 -11.73 -23.52 9.97
CA LYS A 293 -13.09 -23.00 9.87
C LYS A 293 -13.13 -21.47 9.96
N VAL A 294 -13.91 -20.82 9.11
CA VAL A 294 -14.16 -19.37 9.21
C VAL A 294 -15.10 -19.11 10.39
N ILE A 295 -14.68 -18.24 11.31
CA ILE A 295 -15.48 -17.84 12.49
C ILE A 295 -16.30 -16.60 12.19
N SER A 296 -15.68 -15.64 11.52
CA SER A 296 -16.24 -14.31 11.26
C SER A 296 -15.63 -13.71 10.00
N THR A 297 -16.44 -12.94 9.28
CA THR A 297 -16.02 -12.21 8.08
C THR A 297 -16.46 -10.76 8.19
N ARG A 298 -15.62 -9.82 7.79
CA ARG A 298 -15.93 -8.40 7.66
C ARG A 298 -15.70 -7.94 6.23
N HIS A 299 -16.57 -7.04 5.77
CA HIS A 299 -16.49 -6.44 4.45
C HIS A 299 -16.40 -4.93 4.57
N LYS A 300 -15.52 -4.31 3.79
CA LYS A 300 -15.36 -2.86 3.76
C LYS A 300 -14.73 -2.42 2.44
N GLY A 301 -15.45 -1.62 1.64
CA GLY A 301 -14.93 -1.04 0.40
C GLY A 301 -14.47 -2.09 -0.63
N GLY A 302 -15.23 -3.20 -0.82
CA GLY A 302 -14.86 -4.27 -1.75
C GLY A 302 -13.78 -5.23 -1.24
N TRP A 303 -13.37 -5.08 0.04
CA TRP A 303 -12.36 -5.91 0.69
C TRP A 303 -12.93 -6.77 1.79
N VAL A 304 -12.28 -7.90 2.02
CA VAL A 304 -12.67 -8.89 3.02
C VAL A 304 -11.56 -9.10 4.02
N ALA A 305 -11.95 -9.23 5.29
CA ALA A 305 -11.12 -9.76 6.35
C ALA A 305 -11.83 -10.93 7.03
N MET A 306 -11.12 -12.06 7.21
CA MET A 306 -11.65 -13.29 7.77
C MET A 306 -10.90 -13.69 9.03
N LEU A 307 -11.63 -14.02 10.06
CA LEU A 307 -11.12 -14.67 11.25
C LEU A 307 -11.40 -16.16 11.18
N MET A 308 -10.37 -16.99 11.36
CA MET A 308 -10.43 -18.44 11.23
C MET A 308 -9.84 -19.12 12.47
N ALA A 309 -10.21 -20.37 12.72
CA ALA A 309 -9.59 -21.24 13.72
C ALA A 309 -9.47 -22.66 13.17
N LEU A 310 -8.72 -23.51 13.87
CA LEU A 310 -8.69 -24.94 13.57
C LEU A 310 -10.10 -25.55 13.68
N GLU A 311 -10.42 -26.46 12.77
CA GLU A 311 -11.57 -27.36 12.96
C GLU A 311 -11.29 -28.29 14.15
N ASP A 312 -12.36 -28.58 14.92
CA ASP A 312 -12.29 -29.46 16.11
C ASP A 312 -12.00 -30.90 15.74
#